data_215a249f71d1f5844dd99e665f142c91
#
_entry.id   215a249f71d1f5844dd99e665f142c91
#
_cell.length_a   1.000
_cell.length_b   1.000
_cell.length_c   1.000
_cell.angle_alpha   90.00
_cell.angle_beta   90.00
_cell.angle_gamma   90.00
#
_symmetry.space_group_name_H-M   'P 1'
#
loop_
_entity.id
_entity.type
_entity.pdbx_description
1 polymer ?
#
loop_
_entity_poly.entity_id
_entity_poly.type
_entity_poly.pdbx_seq_one_letter_code
_entity_poly.pdbx_strand_id
1 'polypeptide(L)'
;MLEYLPWSNQERAACLEAYKNGQFSILDIELGGECNYNCVYCDSPDRKKDCLISLSKIEQLMQNGKFRWVYICGLGEPTFNKNYKLLMGILHLCEKYGLKCSIFSNISYLTEELKEYIRKHILFILFKFDTQYVSLVKTLYGTRRPSDQLKAIDEIKSLVYFENGTTNIAASIVPTQLNQSEILNIVADCLNSNIFPLLGELELSGKGLTNYENLFLSAQELISLKIEIERLCGSKYMIPVCPAVINGVHINNRGDITVDSFSGLSCHWFWLQEPKTVVLTHLDQDNDLRMITSIIFDYRNKRFTDVVNYLKSYSGIGGAFGGCGGDIEGLFNEYLRIHGGD
;
A
#
# COMPACT_ATOMS: atom_id res chain seq x y z
N MET A 1 -14.89 -6.06 14.13
CA MET A 1 -13.45 -5.89 13.87
C MET A 1 -13.31 -4.60 13.07
N LEU A 2 -12.32 -3.75 13.40
CA LEU A 2 -12.06 -2.52 12.65
C LEU A 2 -11.39 -2.88 11.31
N GLU A 3 -11.87 -2.32 10.20
CA GLU A 3 -11.29 -2.52 8.86
C GLU A 3 -10.97 -1.17 8.22
N TYR A 4 -9.91 -1.09 7.43
CA TYR A 4 -9.64 0.03 6.55
C TYR A 4 -10.45 -0.13 5.27
N LEU A 5 -11.36 0.81 4.98
CA LEU A 5 -12.34 0.67 3.91
C LEU A 5 -11.74 0.25 2.56
N PRO A 6 -10.63 0.88 2.06
CA PRO A 6 -10.03 0.46 0.79
C PRO A 6 -9.62 -1.01 0.73
N TRP A 7 -9.32 -1.63 1.88
CA TRP A 7 -8.87 -3.02 2.00
C TRP A 7 -9.86 -3.91 2.77
N SER A 8 -11.07 -3.44 2.98
CA SER A 8 -12.11 -4.18 3.68
C SER A 8 -12.51 -5.47 2.93
N ASN A 9 -13.07 -6.41 3.66
CA ASN A 9 -13.59 -7.65 3.08
C ASN A 9 -14.60 -7.39 1.96
N GLN A 10 -15.41 -6.33 2.09
CA GLN A 10 -16.38 -5.94 1.06
C GLN A 10 -15.67 -5.49 -0.23
N GLU A 11 -14.65 -4.64 -0.16
CA GLU A 11 -13.92 -4.18 -1.35
C GLU A 11 -13.10 -5.31 -1.98
N ARG A 12 -12.52 -6.19 -1.16
CA ARG A 12 -11.83 -7.39 -1.66
C ARG A 12 -12.78 -8.31 -2.44
N ALA A 13 -13.97 -8.56 -1.92
CA ALA A 13 -14.97 -9.36 -2.61
C ALA A 13 -15.39 -8.73 -3.94
N ALA A 14 -15.57 -7.39 -3.97
CA ALA A 14 -15.88 -6.66 -5.21
C ALA A 14 -14.74 -6.75 -6.24
N CYS A 15 -13.47 -6.68 -5.79
CA CYS A 15 -12.30 -6.86 -6.66
C CYS A 15 -12.21 -8.27 -7.23
N LEU A 16 -12.47 -9.29 -6.43
CA LEU A 16 -12.50 -10.69 -6.89
C LEU A 16 -13.60 -10.90 -7.93
N GLU A 17 -14.78 -10.35 -7.71
CA GLU A 17 -15.88 -10.45 -8.67
C GLU A 17 -15.56 -9.73 -9.99
N ALA A 18 -14.96 -8.54 -9.93
CA ALA A 18 -14.48 -7.85 -11.12
C ALA A 18 -13.43 -8.69 -11.89
N TYR A 19 -12.48 -9.31 -11.15
CA TYR A 19 -11.46 -10.17 -11.74
C TYR A 19 -12.07 -11.38 -12.46
N LYS A 20 -13.06 -12.06 -11.88
CA LYS A 20 -13.81 -13.17 -12.52
C LYS A 20 -14.46 -12.74 -13.82
N ASN A 21 -14.88 -11.49 -13.91
CA ASN A 21 -15.51 -10.91 -15.10
C ASN A 21 -14.49 -10.31 -16.10
N GLY A 22 -13.20 -10.58 -15.93
CA GLY A 22 -12.14 -10.08 -16.80
C GLY A 22 -11.96 -8.56 -16.72
N GLN A 23 -12.21 -7.94 -15.55
CA GLN A 23 -12.16 -6.50 -15.34
C GLN A 23 -11.24 -6.14 -14.20
N PHE A 24 -10.54 -5.02 -14.31
CA PHE A 24 -9.81 -4.41 -13.22
C PHE A 24 -10.62 -3.29 -12.58
N SER A 25 -10.63 -3.25 -11.24
CA SER A 25 -11.35 -2.25 -10.46
C SER A 25 -10.43 -1.24 -9.77
N ILE A 26 -9.11 -1.46 -9.80
CA ILE A 26 -8.13 -0.60 -9.17
C ILE A 26 -7.12 -0.11 -10.21
N LEU A 27 -6.93 1.20 -10.24
CA LEU A 27 -5.86 1.87 -10.94
C LEU A 27 -4.80 2.28 -9.91
N ASP A 28 -3.64 1.63 -9.95
CA ASP A 28 -2.56 1.87 -9.01
C ASP A 28 -1.42 2.63 -9.69
N ILE A 29 -1.06 3.80 -9.15
CA ILE A 29 -0.18 4.76 -9.79
C ILE A 29 0.95 5.13 -8.85
N GLU A 30 2.18 4.99 -9.31
CA GLU A 30 3.35 5.60 -8.68
C GLU A 30 3.52 7.04 -9.16
N LEU A 31 3.62 7.98 -8.21
CA LEU A 31 4.02 9.36 -8.51
C LEU A 31 5.55 9.47 -8.58
N GLY A 32 6.07 10.71 -8.63
CA GLY A 32 7.52 10.95 -8.63
C GLY A 32 8.19 10.60 -7.28
N GLY A 33 9.48 10.29 -7.33
CA GLY A 33 10.26 9.87 -6.17
C GLY A 33 10.64 11.01 -5.19
N GLU A 34 10.13 12.23 -5.35
CA GLU A 34 10.40 13.33 -4.40
C GLU A 34 9.78 13.04 -3.04
N CYS A 35 10.58 13.20 -1.97
CA CYS A 35 10.14 13.02 -0.60
C CYS A 35 10.89 13.97 0.32
N ASN A 36 10.22 14.51 1.31
CA ASN A 36 10.81 15.36 2.34
C ASN A 36 11.39 14.59 3.52
N TYR A 37 11.23 13.25 3.54
CA TYR A 37 11.81 12.36 4.53
C TYR A 37 12.97 11.56 3.95
N ASN A 38 13.80 11.03 4.87
CA ASN A 38 14.95 10.19 4.56
C ASN A 38 14.97 8.97 5.50
N CYS A 39 13.87 8.22 5.50
CA CYS A 39 13.66 7.11 6.44
C CYS A 39 14.81 6.10 6.40
N VAL A 40 15.20 5.61 7.58
CA VAL A 40 16.31 4.64 7.73
C VAL A 40 16.01 3.28 7.12
N TYR A 41 14.74 2.97 6.88
CA TYR A 41 14.27 1.74 6.25
C TYR A 41 13.58 1.98 4.89
N CYS A 42 13.86 3.11 4.24
CA CYS A 42 13.28 3.39 2.93
C CYS A 42 13.72 2.34 1.90
N ASP A 43 12.76 1.70 1.28
CA ASP A 43 12.95 0.69 0.23
C ASP A 43 13.53 1.28 -1.08
N SER A 44 13.27 2.56 -1.33
CA SER A 44 13.57 3.25 -2.59
C SER A 44 14.45 4.49 -2.39
N PRO A 45 15.73 4.36 -1.96
CA PRO A 45 16.60 5.51 -1.69
C PRO A 45 17.04 6.26 -2.95
N ASP A 46 17.20 5.56 -4.08
CA ASP A 46 17.72 6.10 -5.35
C ASP A 46 16.58 6.50 -6.32
N ARG A 47 15.63 7.22 -5.80
CA ARG A 47 14.39 7.57 -6.50
C ARG A 47 14.62 8.50 -7.67
N LYS A 48 14.10 8.15 -8.84
CA LYS A 48 13.92 9.11 -9.92
C LYS A 48 12.85 10.12 -9.53
N LYS A 49 13.20 11.41 -9.55
CA LYS A 49 12.35 12.48 -9.00
C LYS A 49 11.14 12.82 -9.85
N ASP A 50 11.22 12.59 -11.15
CA ASP A 50 10.18 13.04 -12.07
C ASP A 50 9.14 11.95 -12.32
N CYS A 51 7.88 12.37 -12.34
CA CYS A 51 6.77 11.58 -12.86
C CYS A 51 6.55 11.97 -14.32
N LEU A 52 6.58 10.99 -15.21
CA LEU A 52 6.41 11.19 -16.64
C LEU A 52 4.97 10.95 -17.13
N ILE A 53 4.10 10.49 -16.23
CA ILE A 53 2.70 10.24 -16.55
C ILE A 53 1.94 11.56 -16.61
N SER A 54 1.28 11.83 -17.71
CA SER A 54 0.42 13.00 -17.82
C SER A 54 -0.96 12.77 -17.21
N LEU A 55 -1.55 13.82 -16.63
CA LEU A 55 -2.90 13.74 -16.07
C LEU A 55 -3.94 13.34 -17.13
N SER A 56 -3.75 13.77 -18.40
CA SER A 56 -4.63 13.40 -19.51
C SER A 56 -4.64 11.90 -19.81
N LYS A 57 -3.51 11.21 -19.66
CA LYS A 57 -3.45 9.75 -19.81
C LYS A 57 -4.14 9.04 -18.67
N ILE A 58 -3.96 9.51 -17.43
CA ILE A 58 -4.69 9.01 -16.26
C ILE A 58 -6.20 9.18 -16.47
N GLU A 59 -6.62 10.35 -16.93
CA GLU A 59 -8.02 10.62 -17.25
C GLU A 59 -8.58 9.68 -18.31
N GLN A 60 -7.83 9.43 -19.38
CA GLN A 60 -8.23 8.50 -20.44
C GLN A 60 -8.42 7.07 -19.91
N LEU A 61 -7.53 6.60 -18.99
CA LEU A 61 -7.69 5.30 -18.35
C LEU A 61 -8.95 5.25 -17.48
N MET A 62 -9.20 6.31 -16.69
CA MET A 62 -10.41 6.38 -15.84
C MET A 62 -11.69 6.38 -16.66
N GLN A 63 -11.72 7.05 -17.82
CA GLN A 63 -12.87 7.08 -18.72
C GLN A 63 -13.18 5.72 -19.36
N ASN A 64 -12.13 5.01 -19.74
CA ASN A 64 -12.25 3.75 -20.49
C ASN A 64 -12.32 2.52 -19.56
N GLY A 65 -11.93 2.66 -18.29
CA GLY A 65 -11.90 1.59 -17.31
C GLY A 65 -13.16 1.51 -16.47
N LYS A 66 -13.34 0.36 -15.82
CA LYS A 66 -14.41 0.15 -14.81
C LYS A 66 -13.80 0.24 -13.40
N PHE A 67 -12.87 1.19 -13.22
CA PHE A 67 -12.22 1.39 -11.94
C PHE A 67 -13.21 1.89 -10.87
N ARG A 68 -12.99 1.49 -9.64
CA ARG A 68 -13.66 1.97 -8.43
C ARG A 68 -12.71 2.79 -7.57
N TRP A 69 -11.42 2.42 -7.63
CA TRP A 69 -10.37 2.99 -6.81
C TRP A 69 -9.18 3.44 -7.64
N VAL A 70 -8.56 4.50 -7.18
CA VAL A 70 -7.20 4.88 -7.53
C VAL A 70 -6.33 4.72 -6.29
N TYR A 71 -5.28 3.91 -6.38
CA TYR A 71 -4.29 3.80 -5.31
C TYR A 71 -3.04 4.56 -5.71
N ILE A 72 -2.48 5.28 -4.76
CA ILE A 72 -1.23 6.02 -4.92
C ILE A 72 -0.29 5.54 -3.83
N CYS A 73 0.65 4.72 -4.21
CA CYS A 73 1.68 4.18 -3.34
C CYS A 73 3.02 4.08 -4.09
N GLY A 74 4.04 3.54 -3.45
CA GLY A 74 5.34 3.34 -4.05
C GLY A 74 6.31 4.47 -3.73
N LEU A 75 6.87 5.11 -4.75
CA LEU A 75 7.97 6.05 -4.60
C LEU A 75 7.54 7.42 -4.05
N GLY A 76 8.42 8.03 -3.23
CA GLY A 76 8.27 9.44 -2.85
C GLY A 76 7.18 9.72 -1.81
N GLU A 77 6.78 10.98 -1.76
CA GLU A 77 5.69 11.46 -0.91
C GLU A 77 4.63 12.13 -1.78
N PRO A 78 3.40 11.59 -1.81
CA PRO A 78 2.33 12.11 -2.66
C PRO A 78 1.96 13.57 -2.36
N THR A 79 2.05 13.99 -1.09
CA THR A 79 1.66 15.33 -0.65
C THR A 79 2.77 16.36 -0.79
N PHE A 80 3.93 16.02 -1.39
CA PHE A 80 5.11 16.87 -1.44
C PHE A 80 5.41 17.41 -2.85
N ASN A 81 5.69 18.72 -2.95
CA ASN A 81 6.16 19.41 -4.18
C ASN A 81 5.36 19.10 -5.46
N LYS A 82 6.05 18.58 -6.48
CA LYS A 82 5.44 18.26 -7.78
C LYS A 82 4.39 17.17 -7.70
N ASN A 83 4.59 16.19 -6.78
CA ASN A 83 3.64 15.13 -6.56
C ASN A 83 2.30 15.66 -6.07
N TYR A 84 2.31 16.67 -5.19
CA TYR A 84 1.08 17.30 -4.69
C TYR A 84 0.19 17.82 -5.82
N LYS A 85 0.76 18.51 -6.80
CA LYS A 85 0.00 19.03 -7.93
C LYS A 85 -0.66 17.91 -8.75
N LEU A 86 0.07 16.82 -8.98
CA LEU A 86 -0.45 15.67 -9.71
C LEU A 86 -1.52 14.93 -8.88
N LEU A 87 -1.28 14.75 -7.58
CA LEU A 87 -2.26 14.20 -6.65
C LEU A 87 -3.58 14.98 -6.68
N MET A 88 -3.51 16.32 -6.60
CA MET A 88 -4.72 17.15 -6.64
C MET A 88 -5.47 17.01 -7.97
N GLY A 89 -4.76 16.92 -9.08
CA GLY A 89 -5.37 16.61 -10.38
C GLY A 89 -6.07 15.25 -10.40
N ILE A 90 -5.44 14.22 -9.83
CA ILE A 90 -6.04 12.88 -9.72
C ILE A 90 -7.27 12.90 -8.81
N LEU A 91 -7.24 13.59 -7.67
CA LEU A 91 -8.40 13.70 -6.77
C LEU A 91 -9.58 14.40 -7.44
N HIS A 92 -9.31 15.45 -8.23
CA HIS A 92 -10.34 16.10 -9.04
C HIS A 92 -10.95 15.14 -10.08
N LEU A 93 -10.14 14.32 -10.73
CA LEU A 93 -10.62 13.28 -11.64
C LEU A 93 -11.44 12.21 -10.90
N CYS A 94 -10.99 11.80 -9.70
CA CYS A 94 -11.76 10.87 -8.88
C CYS A 94 -13.14 11.43 -8.54
N GLU A 95 -13.24 12.69 -8.12
CA GLU A 95 -14.52 13.37 -7.89
C GLU A 95 -15.39 13.42 -9.16
N LYS A 96 -14.79 13.78 -10.30
CA LYS A 96 -15.47 13.87 -11.59
C LYS A 96 -16.05 12.53 -12.06
N TYR A 97 -15.34 11.43 -11.84
CA TYR A 97 -15.74 10.10 -12.33
C TYR A 97 -16.36 9.20 -11.24
N GLY A 98 -16.59 9.72 -10.04
CA GLY A 98 -17.18 8.96 -8.92
C GLY A 98 -16.27 7.85 -8.39
N LEU A 99 -14.95 8.02 -8.51
CA LEU A 99 -13.95 7.11 -8.00
C LEU A 99 -13.50 7.52 -6.60
N LYS A 100 -12.92 6.59 -5.85
CA LYS A 100 -12.25 6.83 -4.57
C LYS A 100 -10.75 6.75 -4.75
N CYS A 101 -10.00 7.48 -3.93
CA CYS A 101 -8.55 7.48 -3.94
C CYS A 101 -8.01 7.03 -2.58
N SER A 102 -7.01 6.15 -2.56
CA SER A 102 -6.25 5.80 -1.36
C SER A 102 -4.79 6.16 -1.57
N ILE A 103 -4.20 6.87 -0.60
CA ILE A 103 -2.78 7.24 -0.65
C ILE A 103 -2.02 6.66 0.53
N PHE A 104 -0.75 6.31 0.32
CA PHE A 104 0.24 6.09 1.36
C PHE A 104 1.08 7.35 1.54
N SER A 105 1.07 7.96 2.74
CA SER A 105 1.67 9.27 2.96
C SER A 105 2.34 9.39 4.32
N ASN A 106 3.36 10.23 4.41
CA ASN A 106 3.91 10.68 5.68
C ASN A 106 3.09 11.82 6.31
N ILE A 107 2.04 12.28 5.64
CA ILE A 107 1.09 13.33 6.06
C ILE A 107 1.72 14.67 6.51
N SER A 108 3.00 14.93 6.20
CA SER A 108 3.68 16.17 6.64
C SER A 108 3.10 17.44 6.00
N TYR A 109 2.31 17.30 4.95
CA TYR A 109 1.60 18.39 4.26
C TYR A 109 0.11 18.06 4.13
N LEU A 110 -0.61 18.17 5.24
CA LEU A 110 -2.06 17.97 5.27
C LEU A 110 -2.76 19.33 5.07
N THR A 111 -2.96 19.72 3.81
CA THR A 111 -3.62 21.00 3.44
C THR A 111 -5.12 20.94 3.68
N GLU A 112 -5.79 22.10 3.84
CA GLU A 112 -7.25 22.15 3.96
C GLU A 112 -7.94 21.55 2.73
N GLU A 113 -7.37 21.71 1.54
CA GLU A 113 -7.91 21.12 0.32
C GLU A 113 -7.88 19.59 0.37
N LEU A 114 -6.79 18.96 0.86
CA LEU A 114 -6.75 17.50 1.09
C LEU A 114 -7.76 17.06 2.14
N LYS A 115 -7.88 17.79 3.24
CA LYS A 115 -8.86 17.50 4.29
C LYS A 115 -10.28 17.53 3.77
N GLU A 116 -10.58 18.41 2.83
CA GLU A 116 -11.90 18.46 2.19
C GLU A 116 -12.19 17.19 1.39
N TYR A 117 -11.21 16.65 0.64
CA TYR A 117 -11.39 15.36 -0.04
C TYR A 117 -11.55 14.18 0.93
N ILE A 118 -10.92 14.24 2.11
CA ILE A 118 -11.14 13.25 3.18
C ILE A 118 -12.58 13.34 3.70
N ARG A 119 -13.07 14.54 4.01
CA ARG A 119 -14.45 14.77 4.51
C ARG A 119 -15.52 14.38 3.47
N LYS A 120 -15.22 14.53 2.18
CA LYS A 120 -16.10 14.08 1.07
C LYS A 120 -16.03 12.56 0.83
N HIS A 121 -15.23 11.82 1.58
CA HIS A 121 -15.01 10.36 1.41
C HIS A 121 -14.51 9.99 0.01
N ILE A 122 -13.74 10.89 -0.61
CA ILE A 122 -13.02 10.65 -1.87
C ILE A 122 -11.59 10.20 -1.58
N LEU A 123 -10.92 10.83 -0.60
CA LEU A 123 -9.55 10.50 -0.19
C LEU A 123 -9.54 9.68 1.09
N PHE A 124 -8.84 8.55 1.04
CA PHE A 124 -8.54 7.63 2.12
C PHE A 124 -7.04 7.61 2.36
N ILE A 125 -6.61 7.60 3.62
CA ILE A 125 -5.20 7.76 3.96
C ILE A 125 -4.68 6.57 4.76
N LEU A 126 -3.58 6.00 4.29
CA LEU A 126 -2.69 5.14 5.04
C LEU A 126 -1.44 5.96 5.38
N PHE A 127 -1.26 6.34 6.65
CA PHE A 127 -0.18 7.22 7.06
C PHE A 127 0.87 6.52 7.93
N LYS A 128 2.11 7.06 7.90
CA LYS A 128 3.21 6.57 8.75
C LYS A 128 3.02 6.91 10.21
N PHE A 129 3.08 5.88 11.08
CA PHE A 129 2.99 6.04 12.53
C PHE A 129 3.84 5.02 13.28
N ASP A 130 5.17 5.13 13.20
CA ASP A 130 6.09 4.17 13.81
C ASP A 130 6.54 4.55 15.22
N THR A 131 6.24 5.76 15.68
CA THR A 131 6.62 6.25 17.02
C THR A 131 5.82 7.47 17.44
N GLN A 132 5.67 7.63 18.77
CA GLN A 132 5.09 8.81 19.43
C GLN A 132 6.14 9.76 19.99
N TYR A 133 7.45 9.43 19.90
CA TYR A 133 8.54 10.23 20.46
C TYR A 133 9.25 11.07 19.41
N VAL A 134 9.34 12.38 19.65
CA VAL A 134 10.01 13.37 18.77
C VAL A 134 11.43 12.93 18.39
N SER A 135 12.21 12.43 19.36
CA SER A 135 13.57 11.96 19.12
C SER A 135 13.62 10.79 18.14
N LEU A 136 12.69 9.85 18.26
CA LEU A 136 12.66 8.67 17.42
C LEU A 136 12.07 8.98 16.05
N VAL A 137 11.12 9.91 15.92
CA VAL A 137 10.66 10.45 14.62
C VAL A 137 11.87 10.98 13.82
N LYS A 138 12.76 11.74 14.47
CA LYS A 138 13.97 12.24 13.82
C LYS A 138 14.88 11.11 13.35
N THR A 139 15.06 10.08 14.16
CA THR A 139 15.93 8.94 13.85
C THR A 139 15.32 8.07 12.73
N LEU A 140 14.06 7.68 12.86
CA LEU A 140 13.41 6.77 11.91
C LEU A 140 13.15 7.44 10.55
N TYR A 141 12.70 8.68 10.54
CA TYR A 141 12.26 9.35 9.30
C TYR A 141 13.29 10.31 8.73
N GLY A 142 14.38 10.61 9.45
CA GLY A 142 15.42 11.55 8.99
C GLY A 142 14.87 12.94 8.69
N THR A 143 13.74 13.32 9.30
CA THR A 143 13.11 14.62 9.10
C THR A 143 13.77 15.72 9.93
N ARG A 144 13.80 16.93 9.38
CA ARG A 144 14.27 18.13 10.09
C ARG A 144 13.21 18.74 11.01
N ARG A 145 11.95 18.30 10.90
CA ARG A 145 10.80 18.83 11.65
C ARG A 145 10.00 17.71 12.32
N PRO A 146 10.58 16.98 13.27
CA PRO A 146 9.93 15.81 13.86
C PRO A 146 8.64 16.15 14.63
N SER A 147 8.54 17.32 15.24
CA SER A 147 7.33 17.76 15.95
C SER A 147 6.16 18.05 15.00
N ASP A 148 6.42 18.42 13.74
CA ASP A 148 5.36 18.67 12.77
C ASP A 148 4.67 17.36 12.36
N GLN A 149 5.42 16.25 12.33
CA GLN A 149 4.85 14.92 12.10
C GLN A 149 3.85 14.53 13.21
N LEU A 150 4.20 14.71 14.47
CA LEU A 150 3.31 14.37 15.58
C LEU A 150 2.05 15.24 15.58
N LYS A 151 2.18 16.54 15.27
CA LYS A 151 1.02 17.43 15.10
C LYS A 151 0.11 16.96 13.95
N ALA A 152 0.70 16.55 12.82
CA ALA A 152 -0.08 16.03 11.70
C ALA A 152 -0.82 14.74 12.06
N ILE A 153 -0.24 13.87 12.91
CA ILE A 153 -0.91 12.68 13.45
C ILE A 153 -2.11 13.09 14.33
N ASP A 154 -1.95 14.09 15.20
CA ASP A 154 -3.08 14.58 16.01
C ASP A 154 -4.18 15.19 15.14
N GLU A 155 -3.78 15.88 14.07
CA GLU A 155 -4.73 16.50 13.14
C GLU A 155 -5.50 15.45 12.32
N ILE A 156 -4.82 14.39 11.80
CA ILE A 156 -5.48 13.34 11.02
C ILE A 156 -6.52 12.57 11.86
N LYS A 157 -6.30 12.42 13.17
CA LYS A 157 -7.25 11.80 14.09
C LYS A 157 -8.61 12.53 14.09
N SER A 158 -8.62 13.84 13.89
CA SER A 158 -9.85 14.65 13.83
C SER A 158 -10.67 14.44 12.55
N LEU A 159 -10.08 13.77 11.54
CA LEU A 159 -10.69 13.51 10.24
C LEU A 159 -11.18 12.06 10.09
N VAL A 160 -11.07 11.28 11.15
CA VAL A 160 -11.51 9.88 11.15
C VAL A 160 -13.02 9.83 10.99
N TYR A 161 -13.45 9.07 9.99
CA TYR A 161 -14.83 8.66 9.82
C TYR A 161 -14.91 7.15 10.04
N PHE A 162 -15.82 6.75 10.92
CA PHE A 162 -16.02 5.35 11.27
C PHE A 162 -17.49 4.99 11.15
N GLU A 163 -17.77 3.99 10.31
CA GLU A 163 -19.11 3.51 10.09
C GLU A 163 -19.11 2.00 9.80
N ASN A 164 -20.06 1.27 10.40
CA ASN A 164 -20.25 -0.17 10.16
C ASN A 164 -18.98 -1.03 10.28
N GLY A 165 -18.08 -0.66 11.21
CA GLY A 165 -16.82 -1.40 11.41
C GLY A 165 -15.69 -0.98 10.47
N THR A 166 -15.89 -0.05 9.55
CA THR A 166 -14.88 0.44 8.61
C THR A 166 -14.46 1.88 8.91
N THR A 167 -13.20 2.20 8.61
CA THR A 167 -12.62 3.53 8.77
C THR A 167 -11.99 4.03 7.46
N ASN A 168 -11.93 5.34 7.30
CA ASN A 168 -11.28 6.00 6.17
C ASN A 168 -9.77 6.19 6.35
N ILE A 169 -9.24 5.93 7.56
CA ILE A 169 -7.84 6.20 7.91
C ILE A 169 -7.19 4.97 8.52
N ALA A 170 -5.99 4.65 8.04
CA ALA A 170 -5.14 3.60 8.58
C ALA A 170 -3.75 4.13 8.92
N ALA A 171 -3.12 3.57 9.93
CA ALA A 171 -1.74 3.84 10.30
C ALA A 171 -0.84 2.69 9.85
N SER A 172 0.18 2.99 9.04
CA SER A 172 1.23 2.04 8.72
C SER A 172 2.30 2.08 9.80
N ILE A 173 2.54 0.95 10.42
CA ILE A 173 3.47 0.76 11.52
C ILE A 173 4.48 -0.30 11.10
N VAL A 174 5.76 0.07 11.01
CA VAL A 174 6.86 -0.85 10.70
C VAL A 174 7.61 -1.18 11.98
N PRO A 175 7.45 -2.37 12.55
CA PRO A 175 8.18 -2.80 13.74
C PRO A 175 9.67 -2.94 13.44
N THR A 176 10.50 -2.31 14.27
CA THR A 176 11.96 -2.38 14.23
C THR A 176 12.52 -2.49 15.64
N GLN A 177 13.80 -2.84 15.79
CA GLN A 177 14.48 -2.80 17.10
C GLN A 177 14.39 -1.43 17.78
N LEU A 178 14.28 -0.33 16.98
CA LEU A 178 14.24 1.02 17.51
C LEU A 178 12.92 1.41 18.15
N ASN A 179 11.80 0.85 17.69
CA ASN A 179 10.45 1.23 18.14
C ASN A 179 9.64 0.06 18.76
N GLN A 180 10.22 -1.12 18.89
CA GLN A 180 9.54 -2.32 19.39
C GLN A 180 8.76 -2.08 20.69
N SER A 181 9.35 -1.34 21.63
CA SER A 181 8.74 -1.05 22.93
C SER A 181 7.50 -0.15 22.87
N GLU A 182 7.28 0.56 21.74
CA GLU A 182 6.16 1.49 21.57
C GLU A 182 4.99 0.88 20.79
N ILE A 183 5.21 -0.19 20.03
CA ILE A 183 4.23 -0.71 19.05
C ILE A 183 2.86 -0.97 19.67
N LEU A 184 2.80 -1.59 20.83
CA LEU A 184 1.52 -1.87 21.50
C LEU A 184 0.78 -0.60 21.91
N ASN A 185 1.50 0.44 22.34
CA ASN A 185 0.90 1.73 22.68
C ASN A 185 0.37 2.44 21.44
N ILE A 186 1.10 2.35 20.32
CA ILE A 186 0.68 2.93 19.04
C ILE A 186 -0.58 2.20 18.53
N VAL A 187 -0.61 0.88 18.59
CA VAL A 187 -1.79 0.08 18.22
C VAL A 187 -2.99 0.44 19.08
N ALA A 188 -2.81 0.55 20.40
CA ALA A 188 -3.87 0.95 21.33
C ALA A 188 -4.40 2.37 21.00
N ASP A 189 -3.52 3.32 20.73
CA ASP A 189 -3.88 4.69 20.33
C ASP A 189 -4.67 4.70 19.00
N CYS A 190 -4.26 3.92 18.03
CA CYS A 190 -4.99 3.75 16.78
C CYS A 190 -6.41 3.20 17.03
N LEU A 191 -6.54 2.12 17.78
CA LEU A 191 -7.84 1.50 18.09
C LEU A 191 -8.77 2.46 18.83
N ASN A 192 -8.26 3.19 19.83
CA ASN A 192 -9.01 4.20 20.57
C ASN A 192 -9.48 5.36 19.69
N SER A 193 -8.78 5.62 18.59
CA SER A 193 -9.09 6.68 17.63
C SER A 193 -9.88 6.19 16.41
N ASN A 194 -10.32 4.92 16.37
CA ASN A 194 -10.91 4.26 15.20
C ASN A 194 -10.03 4.34 13.94
N ILE A 195 -8.72 4.32 14.11
CA ILE A 195 -7.73 4.23 13.04
C ILE A 195 -7.33 2.78 12.90
N PHE A 196 -7.32 2.25 11.68
CA PHE A 196 -6.89 0.87 11.44
C PHE A 196 -5.37 0.77 11.60
N PRO A 197 -4.84 -0.02 12.56
CA PRO A 197 -3.39 -0.22 12.69
C PRO A 197 -2.94 -1.28 11.68
N LEU A 198 -2.21 -0.88 10.65
CA LEU A 198 -1.59 -1.78 9.68
C LEU A 198 -0.13 -2.02 10.07
N LEU A 199 0.18 -3.22 10.52
CA LEU A 199 1.57 -3.58 10.75
C LEU A 199 2.20 -4.04 9.44
N GLY A 200 3.28 -3.38 9.06
CA GLY A 200 4.12 -3.75 7.93
C GLY A 200 5.32 -4.58 8.38
N GLU A 201 6.04 -5.12 7.43
CA GLU A 201 7.36 -5.73 7.65
C GLU A 201 8.47 -4.78 7.21
N LEU A 202 9.66 -4.98 7.78
CA LEU A 202 10.85 -4.31 7.29
C LEU A 202 11.24 -4.91 5.93
N GLU A 203 11.11 -4.12 4.88
CA GLU A 203 11.49 -4.54 3.53
C GLU A 203 13.01 -4.69 3.41
N LEU A 204 13.45 -5.86 2.91
CA LEU A 204 14.87 -6.18 2.68
C LEU A 204 15.36 -5.60 1.36
N SER A 205 15.12 -4.30 1.17
CA SER A 205 15.53 -3.53 0.00
C SER A 205 16.01 -2.14 0.41
N GLY A 206 16.72 -1.46 -0.46
CA GLY A 206 17.18 -0.10 -0.24
C GLY A 206 17.90 0.08 1.10
N LYS A 207 17.45 1.04 1.91
CA LYS A 207 18.01 1.30 3.24
C LYS A 207 17.59 0.27 4.30
N GLY A 208 16.45 -0.38 4.13
CA GLY A 208 16.05 -1.48 4.99
C GLY A 208 17.08 -2.60 4.98
N LEU A 209 17.59 -2.94 3.78
CA LEU A 209 18.66 -3.92 3.63
C LEU A 209 20.00 -3.42 4.20
N THR A 210 20.40 -2.18 3.89
CA THR A 210 21.69 -1.63 4.37
C THR A 210 21.77 -1.41 5.87
N ASN A 211 20.62 -1.17 6.52
CA ASN A 211 20.50 -0.96 7.96
C ASN A 211 19.94 -2.17 8.70
N TYR A 212 19.85 -3.32 8.03
CA TYR A 212 19.19 -4.52 8.51
C TYR A 212 19.57 -4.91 9.95
N GLU A 213 20.86 -4.99 10.24
CA GLU A 213 21.40 -5.40 11.55
C GLU A 213 20.92 -4.53 12.72
N ASN A 214 20.60 -3.24 12.44
CA ASN A 214 20.17 -2.28 13.44
C ASN A 214 18.65 -2.12 13.53
N LEU A 215 17.90 -2.71 12.58
CA LEU A 215 16.45 -2.50 12.47
C LEU A 215 15.66 -3.79 12.64
N PHE A 216 16.23 -4.91 12.23
CA PHE A 216 15.49 -6.17 12.11
C PHE A 216 15.11 -6.76 13.47
N LEU A 217 13.86 -7.16 13.59
CA LEU A 217 13.38 -8.00 14.70
C LEU A 217 13.51 -9.48 14.32
N SER A 218 13.97 -10.31 15.25
CA SER A 218 13.98 -11.73 15.06
C SER A 218 12.56 -12.29 14.87
N ALA A 219 12.47 -13.44 14.23
CA ALA A 219 11.20 -14.13 14.05
C ALA A 219 10.44 -14.35 15.37
N GLN A 220 11.17 -14.68 16.44
CA GLN A 220 10.58 -14.87 17.76
C GLN A 220 9.99 -13.58 18.33
N GLU A 221 10.66 -12.44 18.16
CA GLU A 221 10.17 -11.12 18.57
C GLU A 221 8.92 -10.71 17.77
N LEU A 222 8.91 -10.93 16.46
CA LEU A 222 7.76 -10.66 15.60
C LEU A 222 6.54 -11.52 15.99
N ILE A 223 6.74 -12.82 16.23
CA ILE A 223 5.67 -13.73 16.69
C ILE A 223 5.13 -13.27 18.05
N SER A 224 6.01 -12.94 18.99
CA SER A 224 5.60 -12.47 20.31
C SER A 224 4.79 -11.18 20.21
N LEU A 225 5.25 -10.23 19.39
CA LEU A 225 4.55 -8.97 19.13
C LEU A 225 3.16 -9.22 18.52
N LYS A 226 3.05 -10.12 17.56
CA LYS A 226 1.77 -10.48 16.92
C LYS A 226 0.78 -11.03 17.95
N ILE A 227 1.22 -11.94 18.83
CA ILE A 227 0.37 -12.50 19.90
C ILE A 227 -0.15 -11.40 20.83
N GLU A 228 0.70 -10.46 21.22
CA GLU A 228 0.30 -9.33 22.07
C GLU A 228 -0.72 -8.41 21.36
N ILE A 229 -0.53 -8.15 20.07
CA ILE A 229 -1.47 -7.37 19.27
C ILE A 229 -2.82 -8.08 19.13
N GLU A 230 -2.83 -9.40 18.91
CA GLU A 230 -4.06 -10.19 18.87
C GLU A 230 -4.82 -10.13 20.21
N ARG A 231 -4.12 -10.15 21.33
CA ARG A 231 -4.73 -9.95 22.65
C ARG A 231 -5.33 -8.56 22.81
N LEU A 232 -4.60 -7.54 22.35
CA LEU A 232 -5.05 -6.15 22.42
C LEU A 232 -6.28 -5.90 21.53
N CYS A 233 -6.31 -6.47 20.34
CA CYS A 233 -7.43 -6.37 19.41
C CYS A 233 -8.64 -7.22 19.82
N GLY A 234 -8.51 -8.12 20.80
CA GLY A 234 -9.58 -9.02 21.25
C GLY A 234 -10.00 -10.06 20.21
N SER A 235 -9.23 -10.23 19.15
CA SER A 235 -9.50 -11.16 18.06
C SER A 235 -8.23 -11.48 17.32
N LYS A 236 -8.24 -12.56 16.52
CA LYS A 236 -7.13 -12.87 15.63
C LYS A 236 -6.90 -11.67 14.70
N TYR A 237 -5.74 -11.07 14.81
CA TYR A 237 -5.35 -9.96 13.95
C TYR A 237 -5.04 -10.51 12.57
N MET A 238 -5.90 -10.21 11.62
CA MET A 238 -5.68 -10.55 10.21
C MET A 238 -5.30 -9.29 9.46
N ILE A 239 -4.13 -9.31 8.84
CA ILE A 239 -3.71 -8.23 7.97
C ILE A 239 -4.43 -8.38 6.64
N PRO A 240 -5.17 -7.37 6.19
CA PRO A 240 -5.83 -7.43 4.91
C PRO A 240 -4.79 -7.43 3.78
N VAL A 241 -4.98 -8.29 2.80
CA VAL A 241 -4.23 -8.21 1.54
C VAL A 241 -4.70 -7.00 0.76
N CYS A 242 -3.77 -6.20 0.26
CA CYS A 242 -4.09 -5.09 -0.63
C CYS A 242 -4.85 -5.61 -1.87
N PRO A 243 -6.07 -5.14 -2.15
CA PRO A 243 -6.84 -5.64 -3.29
C PRO A 243 -6.18 -5.36 -4.64
N ALA A 244 -5.28 -4.37 -4.73
CA ALA A 244 -4.55 -4.05 -5.96
C ALA A 244 -3.67 -5.21 -6.43
N VAL A 245 -3.14 -6.03 -5.53
CA VAL A 245 -2.38 -7.24 -5.86
C VAL A 245 -3.23 -8.22 -6.67
N ILE A 246 -4.53 -8.28 -6.39
CA ILE A 246 -5.47 -9.19 -7.05
C ILE A 246 -5.98 -8.55 -8.35
N ASN A 247 -6.41 -7.31 -8.28
CA ASN A 247 -7.23 -6.67 -9.31
C ASN A 247 -6.77 -5.25 -9.64
N GLY A 248 -5.47 -4.99 -9.64
CA GLY A 248 -4.87 -3.70 -9.97
C GLY A 248 -4.21 -3.66 -11.34
N VAL A 249 -4.34 -2.51 -12.02
CA VAL A 249 -3.45 -2.09 -13.11
C VAL A 249 -2.40 -1.19 -12.51
N HIS A 250 -1.16 -1.66 -12.45
CA HIS A 250 -0.05 -0.93 -11.85
C HIS A 250 0.72 -0.12 -12.88
N ILE A 251 0.91 1.16 -12.62
CA ILE A 251 1.61 2.09 -13.51
C ILE A 251 2.70 2.78 -12.70
N ASN A 252 3.94 2.57 -13.07
CA ASN A 252 5.06 3.26 -12.42
C ASN A 252 5.17 4.74 -12.88
N ASN A 253 6.03 5.51 -12.21
CA ASN A 253 6.23 6.94 -12.49
C ASN A 253 6.74 7.26 -13.90
N ARG A 254 7.15 6.26 -14.69
CA ARG A 254 7.58 6.41 -16.09
C ARG A 254 6.46 6.09 -17.09
N GLY A 255 5.36 5.53 -16.64
CA GLY A 255 4.27 5.05 -17.49
C GLY A 255 4.40 3.59 -17.92
N ASP A 256 5.35 2.84 -17.34
CA ASP A 256 5.43 1.40 -17.56
C ASP A 256 4.27 0.73 -16.81
N ILE A 257 3.60 -0.21 -17.46
CA ILE A 257 2.67 -1.13 -16.82
C ILE A 257 3.47 -2.25 -16.19
N THR A 258 3.38 -2.40 -14.89
CA THR A 258 4.17 -3.36 -14.11
C THR A 258 3.29 -4.42 -13.46
N VAL A 259 3.91 -5.44 -12.90
CA VAL A 259 3.20 -6.55 -12.23
C VAL A 259 2.62 -6.13 -10.90
N ASP A 260 3.27 -5.21 -10.23
CA ASP A 260 2.89 -4.67 -8.91
C ASP A 260 3.28 -3.20 -8.74
N SER A 261 2.82 -2.60 -7.64
CA SER A 261 2.94 -1.17 -7.32
C SER A 261 4.30 -0.72 -6.81
N PHE A 262 5.21 -1.61 -6.51
CA PHE A 262 6.49 -1.24 -5.90
C PHE A 262 7.67 -1.31 -6.86
N SER A 263 7.42 -1.19 -8.17
CA SER A 263 8.45 -1.22 -9.21
C SER A 263 9.46 -2.37 -9.04
N GLY A 264 9.00 -3.49 -8.51
CA GLY A 264 9.80 -4.70 -8.39
C GLY A 264 10.64 -4.84 -7.14
N LEU A 265 10.42 -4.04 -6.11
CA LEU A 265 11.31 -4.11 -4.95
C LEU A 265 10.87 -5.11 -3.88
N SER A 266 9.60 -5.16 -3.48
CA SER A 266 9.18 -6.04 -2.40
C SER A 266 8.24 -7.16 -2.81
N CYS A 267 7.19 -6.87 -3.55
CA CYS A 267 6.23 -7.89 -3.95
C CYS A 267 6.79 -8.85 -5.02
N HIS A 268 7.76 -8.45 -5.80
CA HIS A 268 8.43 -9.29 -6.79
C HIS A 268 9.24 -10.43 -6.18
N TRP A 269 9.76 -10.24 -5.00
CA TRP A 269 10.52 -11.28 -4.31
C TRP A 269 9.67 -12.54 -4.14
N PHE A 270 8.43 -12.36 -3.79
CA PHE A 270 7.49 -13.46 -3.66
C PHE A 270 7.13 -14.09 -5.00
N TRP A 271 6.87 -13.25 -6.03
CA TRP A 271 6.30 -13.75 -7.27
C TRP A 271 7.33 -14.29 -8.24
N LEU A 272 8.57 -13.81 -8.24
CA LEU A 272 9.51 -14.09 -9.32
C LEU A 272 10.89 -14.57 -8.87
N GLN A 273 11.24 -14.50 -7.59
CA GLN A 273 12.61 -14.72 -7.08
C GLN A 273 13.66 -13.84 -7.80
N GLU A 274 13.23 -12.79 -8.48
CA GLU A 274 14.09 -11.89 -9.24
C GLU A 274 13.94 -10.46 -8.71
N PRO A 275 15.03 -9.78 -8.32
CA PRO A 275 14.98 -8.42 -7.79
C PRO A 275 14.80 -7.37 -8.91
N LYS A 276 14.01 -7.65 -9.95
CA LYS A 276 13.84 -6.75 -11.08
C LYS A 276 12.37 -6.48 -11.35
N THR A 277 12.06 -5.21 -11.60
CA THR A 277 10.75 -4.80 -12.11
C THR A 277 10.44 -5.50 -13.42
N VAL A 278 9.33 -6.22 -13.46
CA VAL A 278 8.81 -6.77 -14.71
C VAL A 278 7.90 -5.75 -15.35
N VAL A 279 8.38 -5.18 -16.44
CA VAL A 279 7.58 -4.29 -17.29
C VAL A 279 6.86 -5.14 -18.33
N LEU A 280 5.53 -5.06 -18.33
CA LEU A 280 4.67 -5.79 -19.24
C LEU A 280 4.46 -5.04 -20.55
N THR A 281 4.21 -3.73 -20.44
CA THR A 281 4.06 -2.81 -21.56
C THR A 281 4.20 -1.36 -21.07
N HIS A 282 4.05 -0.39 -21.95
CA HIS A 282 4.14 1.03 -21.65
C HIS A 282 2.90 1.78 -22.16
N LEU A 283 2.41 2.77 -21.40
CA LEU A 283 1.22 3.56 -21.73
C LEU A 283 1.28 4.27 -23.09
N ASP A 284 2.48 4.55 -23.61
CA ASP A 284 2.66 5.16 -24.92
C ASP A 284 2.55 4.16 -26.08
N GLN A 285 2.77 2.88 -25.80
CA GLN A 285 2.71 1.83 -26.81
C GLN A 285 1.32 1.23 -26.93
N ASP A 286 0.64 1.06 -25.79
CA ASP A 286 -0.67 0.44 -25.70
C ASP A 286 -1.64 1.31 -24.91
N ASN A 287 -2.46 2.08 -25.66
CA ASN A 287 -3.54 2.89 -25.08
C ASN A 287 -4.87 2.12 -24.95
N ASP A 288 -4.97 0.91 -25.47
CA ASP A 288 -6.19 0.09 -25.35
C ASP A 288 -6.17 -0.68 -24.03
N LEU A 289 -7.01 -0.25 -23.09
CA LEU A 289 -7.16 -0.89 -21.80
C LEU A 289 -7.47 -2.38 -21.89
N ARG A 290 -8.17 -2.83 -22.97
CA ARG A 290 -8.46 -4.26 -23.19
C ARG A 290 -7.19 -5.04 -23.47
N MET A 291 -6.26 -4.46 -24.23
CA MET A 291 -4.99 -5.07 -24.52
C MET A 291 -4.10 -5.13 -23.27
N ILE A 292 -4.02 -4.03 -22.50
CA ILE A 292 -3.34 -3.99 -21.19
C ILE A 292 -3.92 -5.07 -20.26
N THR A 293 -5.23 -5.16 -20.17
CA THR A 293 -5.94 -6.16 -19.37
C THR A 293 -5.54 -7.57 -19.78
N SER A 294 -5.56 -7.88 -21.08
CA SER A 294 -5.18 -9.20 -21.61
C SER A 294 -3.73 -9.55 -21.24
N ILE A 295 -2.80 -8.62 -21.43
CA ILE A 295 -1.38 -8.85 -21.12
C ILE A 295 -1.18 -9.17 -19.63
N ILE A 296 -1.84 -8.42 -18.73
CA ILE A 296 -1.73 -8.65 -17.28
C ILE A 296 -2.32 -10.01 -16.89
N PHE A 297 -3.49 -10.36 -17.42
CA PHE A 297 -4.13 -11.66 -17.14
C PHE A 297 -3.27 -12.81 -17.65
N ASP A 298 -2.76 -12.73 -18.87
CA ASP A 298 -1.89 -13.76 -19.46
C ASP A 298 -0.62 -13.96 -18.62
N TYR A 299 -0.01 -12.86 -18.18
CA TYR A 299 1.18 -12.93 -17.34
C TYR A 299 0.88 -13.57 -15.99
N ARG A 300 -0.16 -13.11 -15.29
CA ARG A 300 -0.55 -13.63 -13.98
C ARG A 300 -0.92 -15.12 -14.06
N ASN A 301 -1.68 -15.51 -15.06
CA ASN A 301 -2.06 -16.93 -15.26
C ASN A 301 -0.83 -17.82 -15.52
N LYS A 302 0.13 -17.38 -16.33
CA LYS A 302 1.36 -18.14 -16.59
C LYS A 302 2.25 -18.31 -15.35
N ARG A 303 2.31 -17.31 -14.50
CA ARG A 303 3.21 -17.28 -13.32
C ARG A 303 2.57 -17.82 -12.06
N PHE A 304 1.24 -17.95 -12.05
CA PHE A 304 0.54 -18.34 -10.85
C PHE A 304 0.95 -19.72 -10.33
N THR A 305 1.15 -20.69 -11.23
CA THR A 305 1.63 -22.03 -10.87
C THR A 305 3.00 -21.99 -10.20
N ASP A 306 3.90 -21.11 -10.65
CA ASP A 306 5.24 -20.95 -10.07
C ASP A 306 5.16 -20.41 -8.65
N VAL A 307 4.28 -19.42 -8.41
CA VAL A 307 4.01 -18.84 -7.09
C VAL A 307 3.45 -19.88 -6.13
N VAL A 308 2.48 -20.67 -6.59
CA VAL A 308 1.88 -21.76 -5.80
C VAL A 308 2.93 -22.78 -5.39
N ASN A 309 3.79 -23.20 -6.30
CA ASN A 309 4.84 -24.17 -6.01
C ASN A 309 5.88 -23.60 -5.03
N TYR A 310 6.23 -22.33 -5.19
CA TYR A 310 7.10 -21.62 -4.24
C TYR A 310 6.51 -21.57 -2.85
N LEU A 311 5.24 -21.15 -2.71
CA LEU A 311 4.56 -21.06 -1.41
C LEU A 311 4.44 -22.41 -0.72
N LYS A 312 4.18 -23.49 -1.46
CA LYS A 312 4.18 -24.85 -0.91
C LYS A 312 5.55 -25.28 -0.41
N SER A 313 6.63 -24.77 -0.99
CA SER A 313 8.01 -25.06 -0.58
C SER A 313 8.50 -24.17 0.58
N TYR A 314 7.81 -23.05 0.83
CA TYR A 314 8.21 -22.04 1.83
C TYR A 314 7.54 -22.26 3.16
N SER A 315 8.24 -22.99 4.06
CA SER A 315 7.82 -23.16 5.47
C SER A 315 8.31 -22.03 6.38
N GLY A 316 8.75 -20.92 5.84
CA GLY A 316 9.35 -19.80 6.57
C GLY A 316 8.33 -18.81 7.16
N ILE A 317 8.79 -17.97 8.06
CA ILE A 317 8.04 -17.00 8.84
C ILE A 317 7.69 -15.74 8.00
N GLY A 318 8.03 -15.73 6.73
CA GLY A 318 7.69 -14.65 5.81
C GLY A 318 6.18 -14.40 5.80
N GLY A 319 5.76 -13.15 6.02
CA GLY A 319 4.36 -12.78 6.07
C GLY A 319 3.74 -12.82 7.46
N ALA A 320 4.52 -12.79 8.54
CA ALA A 320 3.98 -12.75 9.90
C ALA A 320 3.03 -11.55 10.13
N PHE A 321 3.26 -10.44 9.44
CA PHE A 321 2.45 -9.22 9.54
C PHE A 321 1.77 -8.80 8.23
N GLY A 322 1.98 -9.51 7.13
CA GLY A 322 1.35 -9.23 5.85
C GLY A 322 1.98 -8.04 5.12
N GLY A 323 1.28 -7.37 4.38
CA GLY A 323 1.65 -6.43 3.36
C GLY A 323 1.12 -6.95 2.04
N CYS A 324 1.80 -6.73 0.93
CA CYS A 324 1.42 -7.32 -0.36
C CYS A 324 1.45 -8.85 -0.35
N GLY A 325 2.17 -9.46 0.61
CA GLY A 325 2.28 -10.91 0.80
C GLY A 325 1.41 -11.51 1.90
N GLY A 326 0.63 -10.69 2.65
CA GLY A 326 -0.25 -11.21 3.70
C GLY A 326 -1.37 -12.06 3.13
N ASP A 327 -1.74 -13.14 3.73
CA ASP A 327 -2.77 -14.09 3.31
C ASP A 327 -2.64 -14.61 1.87
N ILE A 328 -1.41 -14.90 1.46
CA ILE A 328 -1.14 -15.61 0.19
C ILE A 328 -1.86 -16.97 0.18
N GLU A 329 -2.01 -17.61 1.34
CA GLU A 329 -2.76 -18.87 1.47
C GLU A 329 -4.26 -18.67 1.17
N GLY A 330 -4.87 -17.59 1.65
CA GLY A 330 -6.26 -17.25 1.33
C GLY A 330 -6.45 -16.87 -0.13
N LEU A 331 -5.54 -16.10 -0.72
CA LEU A 331 -5.51 -15.82 -2.15
C LEU A 331 -5.35 -17.10 -2.98
N PHE A 332 -4.48 -18.01 -2.54
CA PHE A 332 -4.25 -19.29 -3.17
C PHE A 332 -5.48 -20.19 -3.11
N ASN A 333 -6.09 -20.33 -1.95
CA ASN A 333 -7.30 -21.12 -1.79
C ASN A 333 -8.44 -20.57 -2.63
N GLU A 334 -8.59 -19.25 -2.74
CA GLU A 334 -9.60 -18.62 -3.60
C GLU A 334 -9.28 -18.79 -5.09
N TYR A 335 -8.01 -18.74 -5.49
CA TYR A 335 -7.62 -19.03 -6.86
C TYR A 335 -7.89 -20.51 -7.21
N LEU A 336 -7.55 -21.46 -6.34
CA LEU A 336 -7.87 -22.86 -6.55
C LEU A 336 -9.39 -23.08 -6.66
N ARG A 337 -10.17 -22.36 -5.84
CA ARG A 337 -11.63 -22.40 -5.92
C ARG A 337 -12.17 -21.89 -7.26
N ILE A 338 -11.52 -20.89 -7.85
CA ILE A 338 -11.91 -20.28 -9.13
C ILE A 338 -11.44 -21.11 -10.33
N HIS A 339 -10.22 -21.66 -10.26
CA HIS A 339 -9.55 -22.29 -11.40
C HIS A 339 -9.21 -23.77 -11.19
N GLY A 340 -9.38 -24.32 -10.01
CA GLY A 340 -9.00 -25.68 -9.61
C GLY A 340 -10.14 -26.70 -9.66
N GLY A 341 -11.14 -26.48 -10.48
CA GLY A 341 -12.23 -27.42 -10.69
C GLY A 341 -11.96 -28.37 -11.85
N ASP A 342 -10.88 -29.17 -11.77
CA ASP A 342 -10.71 -30.43 -12.49
C ASP A 342 -9.88 -31.41 -11.66
#